data_eea56f65f7824c180359dccd1446d585
#
_entry.id   eea56f65f7824c180359dccd1446d585
#
_cell.length_a   1.000
_cell.length_b   1.000
_cell.length_c   1.000
_cell.angle_alpha   90.00
_cell.angle_beta   90.00
_cell.angle_gamma   90.00
#
_symmetry.space_group_name_H-M   'P 1'
#
loop_
_entity.id
_entity.type
_entity.pdbx_description
1 polymer ?
#
loop_
_entity_poly.entity_id
_entity_poly.type
_entity_poly.pdbx_seq_one_letter_code
_entity_poly.pdbx_strand_id
1 'polypeptide(L)'
;MLSKVQEIIAKKNHTAEEIIFLTNYEPNDDRNRLYSFYTPICLCEKIYELAIHYGFDPKKGKILEPSCGNGNFLTVFDNPKNVTAFETDSINYQIAKIRSPKSNIYNDYFEKAFLMPPRHTSVIKSGLTWLKDYPFDLVIGNPPYGSRTNIYSSFFKNMKIKQIEAFFMYQSLRLLKPGGLLIFITSSSFLRDQNNTYKNEKKLMSEYAELVDAYRMPKVFKNTSVPTDIIVIKRK
;
A
#
# COMPACT_ATOMS: atom_id res chain seq x y z
N MET A 1 -14.33 -4.52 22.28
CA MET A 1 -14.06 -4.81 20.85
C MET A 1 -12.74 -5.56 20.69
N LEU A 2 -11.61 -5.07 21.18
CA LEU A 2 -10.27 -5.66 21.00
C LEU A 2 -10.17 -7.12 21.50
N SER A 3 -10.69 -7.43 22.70
CA SER A 3 -10.69 -8.80 23.25
C SER A 3 -11.39 -9.81 22.35
N LYS A 4 -12.55 -9.43 21.79
CA LYS A 4 -13.29 -10.28 20.84
C LYS A 4 -12.54 -10.47 19.51
N VAL A 5 -11.86 -9.43 19.02
CA VAL A 5 -11.01 -9.53 17.83
C VAL A 5 -9.87 -10.53 18.08
N GLN A 6 -9.19 -10.43 19.22
CA GLN A 6 -8.10 -11.35 19.58
C GLN A 6 -8.60 -12.79 19.77
N GLU A 7 -9.78 -12.98 20.37
CA GLU A 7 -10.41 -14.29 20.51
C GLU A 7 -10.71 -14.92 19.14
N ILE A 8 -11.27 -14.13 18.20
CA ILE A 8 -11.55 -14.63 16.85
C ILE A 8 -10.24 -14.98 16.13
N ILE A 9 -9.24 -14.09 16.16
CA ILE A 9 -7.93 -14.31 15.52
C ILE A 9 -7.27 -15.60 16.03
N ALA A 10 -7.43 -15.92 17.31
CA ALA A 10 -6.81 -17.12 17.92
C ALA A 10 -7.44 -18.44 17.44
N LYS A 11 -8.60 -18.40 16.76
CA LYS A 11 -9.26 -19.61 16.24
C LYS A 11 -8.49 -20.17 15.04
N LYS A 12 -8.59 -21.47 14.87
CA LYS A 12 -8.01 -22.17 13.70
C LYS A 12 -8.86 -22.01 12.45
N ASN A 13 -10.17 -21.95 12.62
CA ASN A 13 -11.15 -21.76 11.53
C ASN A 13 -12.08 -20.60 11.88
N HIS A 14 -12.54 -19.87 10.87
CA HIS A 14 -13.36 -18.67 11.03
C HIS A 14 -14.67 -18.81 10.24
N THR A 15 -15.78 -18.40 10.83
CA THR A 15 -17.05 -18.29 10.12
C THR A 15 -17.09 -17.02 9.25
N ALA A 16 -18.05 -16.96 8.32
CA ALA A 16 -18.24 -15.77 7.50
C ALA A 16 -18.57 -14.53 8.36
N GLU A 17 -19.39 -14.70 9.41
CA GLU A 17 -19.75 -13.62 10.34
C GLU A 17 -18.52 -13.11 11.11
N GLU A 18 -17.64 -14.01 11.53
CA GLU A 18 -16.38 -13.65 12.20
C GLU A 18 -15.46 -12.86 11.28
N ILE A 19 -15.33 -13.29 10.02
CA ILE A 19 -14.54 -12.56 9.02
C ILE A 19 -15.14 -11.16 8.79
N ILE A 20 -16.46 -11.04 8.64
CA ILE A 20 -17.14 -9.74 8.52
C ILE A 20 -16.88 -8.89 9.77
N PHE A 21 -16.96 -9.48 10.97
CA PHE A 21 -16.66 -8.75 12.21
C PHE A 21 -15.23 -8.21 12.21
N LEU A 22 -14.25 -8.99 11.78
CA LEU A 22 -12.85 -8.58 11.69
C LEU A 22 -12.63 -7.43 10.70
N THR A 23 -13.43 -7.32 9.62
CA THR A 23 -13.30 -6.21 8.66
C THR A 23 -13.60 -4.85 9.26
N ASN A 24 -14.39 -4.82 10.35
CA ASN A 24 -14.78 -3.59 11.04
C ASN A 24 -13.83 -3.22 12.19
N TYR A 25 -12.70 -3.92 12.32
CA TYR A 25 -11.70 -3.57 13.31
C TYR A 25 -11.04 -2.24 12.96
N GLU A 26 -11.03 -1.33 13.93
CA GLU A 26 -10.26 -0.08 13.88
C GLU A 26 -9.25 -0.09 15.03
N PRO A 27 -7.97 0.26 14.82
CA PRO A 27 -6.98 0.36 15.88
C PRO A 27 -7.41 1.35 16.97
N ASN A 28 -7.16 1.00 18.24
CA ASN A 28 -7.45 1.89 19.36
C ASN A 28 -6.36 2.94 19.59
N ASP A 29 -5.18 2.79 18.98
CA ASP A 29 -4.10 3.76 19.05
C ASP A 29 -4.42 4.96 18.17
N ASP A 30 -4.45 6.15 18.76
CA ASP A 30 -4.76 7.39 18.04
C ASP A 30 -3.83 7.66 16.86
N ARG A 31 -2.55 7.24 16.92
CA ARG A 31 -1.62 7.36 15.78
C ARG A 31 -2.04 6.47 14.63
N ASN A 32 -2.32 5.21 14.91
CA ASN A 32 -2.72 4.26 13.87
C ASN A 32 -4.12 4.59 13.34
N ARG A 33 -5.04 5.03 14.19
CA ARG A 33 -6.40 5.42 13.80
C ARG A 33 -6.43 6.67 12.90
N LEU A 34 -5.58 7.66 13.16
CA LEU A 34 -5.52 8.91 12.36
C LEU A 34 -4.95 8.70 10.95
N TYR A 35 -4.16 7.65 10.74
CA TYR A 35 -3.52 7.35 9.45
C TYR A 35 -4.07 6.12 8.74
N SER A 36 -4.99 5.38 9.36
CA SER A 36 -5.60 4.16 8.78
C SER A 36 -6.94 4.48 8.13
N PHE A 37 -6.92 4.72 6.84
CA PHE A 37 -8.13 4.88 6.04
C PHE A 37 -8.38 3.60 5.26
N TYR A 38 -9.24 2.71 5.81
CA TYR A 38 -9.60 1.48 5.12
C TYR A 38 -10.44 1.78 3.89
N THR A 39 -9.93 1.41 2.74
CA THR A 39 -10.63 1.56 1.47
C THR A 39 -11.81 0.59 1.41
N PRO A 40 -13.06 1.05 1.17
CA PRO A 40 -14.20 0.15 1.01
C PRO A 40 -13.96 -0.90 -0.08
N ILE A 41 -14.42 -2.14 0.13
CA ILE A 41 -14.18 -3.26 -0.81
C ILE A 41 -14.68 -2.91 -2.22
N CYS A 42 -15.88 -2.33 -2.35
CA CYS A 42 -16.41 -1.92 -3.66
C CYS A 42 -15.51 -0.92 -4.40
N LEU A 43 -14.75 -0.10 -3.67
CA LEU A 43 -13.77 0.81 -4.27
C LEU A 43 -12.47 0.05 -4.62
N CYS A 44 -12.05 -0.92 -3.79
CA CYS A 44 -10.92 -1.80 -4.12
C CYS A 44 -11.18 -2.55 -5.44
N GLU A 45 -12.40 -3.08 -5.63
CA GLU A 45 -12.83 -3.75 -6.85
C GLU A 45 -12.71 -2.82 -8.07
N LYS A 46 -13.24 -1.59 -7.96
CA LYS A 46 -13.17 -0.60 -9.05
C LYS A 46 -11.74 -0.19 -9.40
N ILE A 47 -10.87 -0.03 -8.40
CA ILE A 47 -9.46 0.29 -8.62
C ILE A 47 -8.73 -0.89 -9.26
N TYR A 48 -9.09 -2.12 -8.90
CA TYR A 48 -8.52 -3.31 -9.52
C TYR A 48 -9.01 -3.48 -10.97
N GLU A 49 -10.30 -3.27 -11.25
CA GLU A 49 -10.85 -3.21 -12.62
C GLU A 49 -10.10 -2.14 -13.46
N LEU A 50 -9.78 -1.00 -12.86
CA LEU A 50 -8.99 0.05 -13.50
C LEU A 50 -7.58 -0.44 -13.87
N ALA A 51 -6.91 -1.22 -12.99
CA ALA A 51 -5.62 -1.80 -13.31
C ALA A 51 -5.69 -2.73 -14.53
N ILE A 52 -6.73 -3.56 -14.61
CA ILE A 52 -6.98 -4.45 -15.74
C ILE A 52 -7.24 -3.63 -17.03
N HIS A 53 -8.03 -2.55 -16.93
CA HIS A 53 -8.28 -1.63 -18.05
C HIS A 53 -6.99 -1.04 -18.63
N TYR A 54 -6.01 -0.71 -17.77
CA TYR A 54 -4.69 -0.20 -18.20
C TYR A 54 -3.68 -1.29 -18.56
N GLY A 55 -4.13 -2.55 -18.68
CA GLY A 55 -3.36 -3.65 -19.25
C GLY A 55 -2.66 -4.55 -18.24
N PHE A 56 -3.04 -4.50 -16.94
CA PHE A 56 -2.58 -5.49 -15.97
C PHE A 56 -3.19 -6.87 -16.27
N ASP A 57 -2.36 -7.93 -16.28
CA ASP A 57 -2.82 -9.32 -16.42
C ASP A 57 -3.21 -9.89 -15.04
N PRO A 58 -4.50 -10.08 -14.74
CA PRO A 58 -4.96 -10.54 -13.43
C PRO A 58 -4.56 -11.99 -13.11
N LYS A 59 -4.25 -12.80 -14.13
CA LYS A 59 -3.91 -14.23 -13.95
C LYS A 59 -2.44 -14.44 -13.63
N LYS A 60 -1.55 -13.65 -14.22
CA LYS A 60 -0.10 -13.85 -14.17
C LYS A 60 0.64 -12.74 -13.47
N GLY A 61 0.08 -11.54 -13.44
CA GLY A 61 0.73 -10.36 -12.92
C GLY A 61 1.05 -10.48 -11.42
N LYS A 62 2.23 -10.01 -11.05
CA LYS A 62 2.68 -9.93 -9.65
C LYS A 62 2.27 -8.58 -9.08
N ILE A 63 1.66 -8.61 -7.90
CA ILE A 63 1.08 -7.45 -7.24
C ILE A 63 1.85 -7.15 -5.97
N LEU A 64 2.13 -5.88 -5.72
CA LEU A 64 2.61 -5.37 -4.44
C LEU A 64 1.58 -4.42 -3.84
N GLU A 65 1.18 -4.66 -2.60
CA GLU A 65 0.44 -3.73 -1.76
C GLU A 65 1.28 -3.32 -0.55
N PRO A 66 1.84 -2.09 -0.53
CA PRO A 66 2.84 -1.71 0.47
C PRO A 66 2.27 -1.33 1.85
N SER A 67 0.94 -1.30 2.01
CA SER A 67 0.25 -0.94 3.27
C SER A 67 -1.17 -1.51 3.31
N CYS A 68 -1.29 -2.83 3.44
CA CYS A 68 -2.55 -3.53 3.17
C CYS A 68 -3.64 -3.38 4.24
N GLY A 69 -3.32 -2.84 5.41
CA GLY A 69 -4.28 -2.72 6.49
C GLY A 69 -4.94 -4.06 6.83
N ASN A 70 -6.25 -4.07 6.98
CA ASN A 70 -7.04 -5.27 7.22
C ASN A 70 -7.20 -6.17 5.96
N GLY A 71 -6.54 -5.84 4.84
CA GLY A 71 -6.51 -6.65 3.63
C GLY A 71 -7.68 -6.48 2.67
N ASN A 72 -8.37 -5.33 2.66
CA ASN A 72 -9.50 -5.11 1.75
C ASN A 72 -9.11 -5.28 0.28
N PHE A 73 -7.99 -4.69 -0.17
CA PHE A 73 -7.48 -4.93 -1.52
C PHE A 73 -7.11 -6.39 -1.77
N LEU A 74 -6.55 -7.08 -0.78
CA LEU A 74 -6.10 -8.47 -0.95
C LEU A 74 -7.25 -9.44 -1.28
N THR A 75 -8.48 -9.08 -0.91
CA THR A 75 -9.67 -9.93 -1.15
C THR A 75 -10.24 -9.82 -2.56
N VAL A 76 -9.82 -8.81 -3.34
CA VAL A 76 -10.37 -8.58 -4.69
C VAL A 76 -9.46 -9.10 -5.81
N PHE A 77 -8.26 -9.57 -5.49
CA PHE A 77 -7.32 -10.05 -6.51
C PHE A 77 -7.62 -11.48 -6.94
N ASP A 78 -7.65 -11.73 -8.24
CA ASP A 78 -7.93 -13.06 -8.83
C ASP A 78 -6.90 -14.12 -8.43
N ASN A 79 -5.63 -13.73 -8.30
CA ASN A 79 -4.55 -14.64 -7.95
C ASN A 79 -3.79 -14.19 -6.69
N PRO A 80 -4.30 -14.52 -5.49
CA PRO A 80 -3.67 -14.10 -4.24
C PRO A 80 -2.27 -14.69 -4.01
N LYS A 81 -1.86 -15.74 -4.74
CA LYS A 81 -0.49 -16.30 -4.65
C LYS A 81 0.57 -15.35 -5.25
N ASN A 82 0.16 -14.49 -6.16
CA ASN A 82 1.04 -13.51 -6.81
C ASN A 82 1.09 -12.18 -6.06
N VAL A 83 0.52 -12.12 -4.85
CA VAL A 83 0.42 -10.89 -4.06
C VAL A 83 1.47 -10.89 -2.96
N THR A 84 2.25 -9.83 -2.91
CA THR A 84 3.13 -9.46 -1.80
C THR A 84 2.57 -8.22 -1.12
N ALA A 85 2.51 -8.21 0.21
CA ALA A 85 1.97 -7.07 0.96
C ALA A 85 2.75 -6.81 2.25
N PHE A 86 2.63 -5.58 2.76
CA PHE A 86 3.20 -5.13 4.03
C PHE A 86 2.11 -4.55 4.92
N GLU A 87 2.20 -4.82 6.22
CA GLU A 87 1.35 -4.22 7.25
C GLU A 87 2.12 -4.14 8.56
N THR A 88 2.12 -2.96 9.18
CA THR A 88 2.87 -2.68 10.41
C THR A 88 2.10 -3.04 11.68
N ASP A 89 0.77 -2.86 11.67
CA ASP A 89 -0.08 -3.24 12.79
C ASP A 89 -0.27 -4.75 12.84
N SER A 90 0.09 -5.38 13.96
CA SER A 90 0.09 -6.84 14.10
C SER A 90 -1.31 -7.45 14.05
N ILE A 91 -2.35 -6.71 14.48
CA ILE A 91 -3.73 -7.18 14.44
C ILE A 91 -4.26 -7.12 13.02
N ASN A 92 -4.06 -6.00 12.32
CA ASN A 92 -4.43 -5.88 10.92
C ASN A 92 -3.70 -6.91 10.03
N TYR A 93 -2.41 -7.15 10.30
CA TYR A 93 -1.67 -8.21 9.63
C TYR A 93 -2.34 -9.58 9.81
N GLN A 94 -2.74 -9.95 11.04
CA GLN A 94 -3.40 -11.22 11.31
C GLN A 94 -4.78 -11.29 10.62
N ILE A 95 -5.54 -10.21 10.64
CA ILE A 95 -6.81 -10.09 9.91
C ILE A 95 -6.59 -10.28 8.41
N ALA A 96 -5.61 -9.59 7.83
CA ALA A 96 -5.27 -9.73 6.42
C ALA A 96 -4.86 -11.16 6.04
N LYS A 97 -4.10 -11.84 6.93
CA LYS A 97 -3.73 -13.26 6.74
C LYS A 97 -4.93 -14.20 6.78
N ILE A 98 -5.90 -13.95 7.66
CA ILE A 98 -7.14 -14.74 7.72
C ILE A 98 -7.94 -14.55 6.43
N ARG A 99 -8.03 -13.31 5.93
CA ARG A 99 -8.83 -12.96 4.75
C ARG A 99 -8.18 -13.34 3.43
N SER A 100 -6.85 -13.34 3.37
CA SER A 100 -6.08 -13.71 2.17
C SER A 100 -4.91 -14.65 2.53
N PRO A 101 -5.19 -15.90 2.94
CA PRO A 101 -4.19 -16.81 3.49
C PRO A 101 -3.12 -17.24 2.45
N LYS A 102 -3.42 -17.10 1.16
CA LYS A 102 -2.50 -17.46 0.06
C LYS A 102 -1.54 -16.33 -0.32
N SER A 103 -1.79 -15.11 0.14
CA SER A 103 -0.92 -13.95 -0.12
C SER A 103 0.33 -13.98 0.77
N ASN A 104 1.42 -13.46 0.23
CA ASN A 104 2.67 -13.29 0.95
C ASN A 104 2.65 -11.94 1.69
N ILE A 105 2.23 -11.94 2.95
CA ILE A 105 2.08 -10.73 3.76
C ILE A 105 3.18 -10.68 4.82
N TYR A 106 3.87 -9.55 4.91
CA TYR A 106 4.90 -9.26 5.91
C TYR A 106 4.35 -8.34 7.00
N ASN A 107 4.47 -8.75 8.28
CA ASN A 107 4.16 -7.86 9.40
C ASN A 107 5.36 -6.95 9.66
N ASP A 108 5.53 -5.96 8.82
CA ASP A 108 6.68 -5.08 8.86
C ASP A 108 6.44 -3.77 8.13
N TYR A 109 7.41 -2.85 8.25
CA TYR A 109 7.45 -1.61 7.48
C TYR A 109 7.83 -1.87 6.02
N PHE A 110 7.20 -1.16 5.09
CA PHE A 110 7.50 -1.25 3.66
C PHE A 110 8.97 -0.93 3.34
N GLU A 111 9.60 -0.04 4.10
CA GLU A 111 11.02 0.29 3.97
C GLU A 111 11.92 -0.94 4.06
N LYS A 112 11.50 -1.97 4.78
CA LYS A 112 12.26 -3.23 4.87
C LYS A 112 12.32 -4.01 3.57
N ALA A 113 11.47 -3.70 2.58
CA ALA A 113 11.65 -4.25 1.24
C ALA A 113 13.04 -3.97 0.65
N PHE A 114 13.72 -2.91 1.12
CA PHE A 114 15.05 -2.47 0.67
C PHE A 114 16.16 -2.79 1.68
N LEU A 115 15.84 -3.45 2.79
CA LEU A 115 16.77 -3.81 3.85
C LEU A 115 16.93 -5.32 3.93
N MET A 116 18.17 -5.81 4.13
CA MET A 116 18.42 -7.26 4.21
C MET A 116 17.85 -7.87 5.52
N PRO A 117 16.99 -8.88 5.45
CA PRO A 117 16.61 -9.64 6.61
C PRO A 117 17.76 -10.62 7.01
N PRO A 118 17.82 -11.06 8.28
CA PRO A 118 17.09 -10.57 9.45
C PRO A 118 17.77 -9.35 10.12
N ARG A 119 18.90 -8.93 9.62
CA ARG A 119 19.73 -7.89 10.27
C ARG A 119 19.15 -6.49 10.13
N HIS A 120 18.30 -6.24 9.17
CA HIS A 120 17.53 -5.00 8.95
C HIS A 120 18.32 -3.67 9.07
N THR A 121 19.65 -3.73 9.05
CA THR A 121 20.54 -2.61 9.31
C THR A 121 21.29 -2.16 8.06
N SER A 122 21.17 -2.90 6.96
CA SER A 122 21.90 -2.61 5.74
C SER A 122 20.95 -2.45 4.56
N VAL A 123 21.03 -1.34 3.87
CA VAL A 123 20.39 -1.14 2.57
C VAL A 123 21.13 -2.01 1.55
N ILE A 124 20.41 -2.71 0.69
CA ILE A 124 21.01 -3.50 -0.39
C ILE A 124 21.82 -2.55 -1.28
N LYS A 125 23.12 -2.84 -1.44
CA LYS A 125 24.06 -1.99 -2.18
C LYS A 125 23.61 -1.65 -3.60
N SER A 126 22.93 -2.57 -4.27
CA SER A 126 22.37 -2.40 -5.62
C SER A 126 21.12 -1.53 -5.67
N GLY A 127 20.57 -1.12 -4.51
CA GLY A 127 19.24 -0.47 -4.43
C GLY A 127 18.08 -1.38 -4.80
N LEU A 128 18.33 -2.66 -5.00
CA LEU A 128 17.32 -3.68 -5.28
C LEU A 128 16.77 -4.26 -3.97
N THR A 129 15.61 -4.89 -4.08
CA THR A 129 14.96 -5.61 -2.99
C THR A 129 15.43 -7.06 -2.92
N TRP A 130 15.28 -7.67 -1.75
CA TRP A 130 15.39 -9.12 -1.54
C TRP A 130 14.05 -9.83 -1.77
N LEU A 131 12.98 -9.11 -2.06
CA LEU A 131 11.65 -9.69 -2.25
C LEU A 131 11.66 -10.67 -3.42
N LYS A 132 11.18 -11.89 -3.16
CA LYS A 132 11.17 -13.01 -4.12
C LYS A 132 10.41 -12.68 -5.40
N ASP A 133 9.32 -11.91 -5.26
CA ASP A 133 8.42 -11.63 -6.38
C ASP A 133 8.83 -10.40 -7.21
N TYR A 134 9.91 -9.71 -6.82
CA TYR A 134 10.47 -8.61 -7.61
C TYR A 134 10.93 -9.08 -9.02
N PRO A 135 10.71 -8.30 -10.08
CA PRO A 135 9.93 -7.05 -10.13
C PRO A 135 8.43 -7.31 -10.23
N PHE A 136 7.64 -6.30 -9.81
CA PHE A 136 6.18 -6.37 -9.83
C PHE A 136 5.59 -5.81 -11.13
N ASP A 137 4.39 -6.28 -11.49
CA ASP A 137 3.61 -5.79 -12.62
C ASP A 137 2.68 -4.65 -12.20
N LEU A 138 2.18 -4.71 -10.96
CA LEU A 138 1.26 -3.75 -10.38
C LEU A 138 1.68 -3.43 -8.95
N VAL A 139 1.71 -2.14 -8.61
CA VAL A 139 1.64 -1.68 -7.22
C VAL A 139 0.31 -0.96 -7.04
N ILE A 140 -0.46 -1.36 -6.04
CA ILE A 140 -1.81 -0.86 -5.82
C ILE A 140 -2.04 -0.67 -4.32
N GLY A 141 -2.83 0.34 -3.94
CA GLY A 141 -3.16 0.53 -2.52
C GLY A 141 -3.54 1.95 -2.16
N ASN A 142 -3.70 2.14 -0.85
CA ASN A 142 -3.96 3.42 -0.21
C ASN A 142 -2.86 3.67 0.85
N PRO A 143 -1.70 4.22 0.46
CA PRO A 143 -0.59 4.42 1.38
C PRO A 143 -0.93 5.46 2.46
N PRO A 144 -0.24 5.45 3.61
CA PRO A 144 -0.43 6.45 4.64
C PRO A 144 -0.08 7.85 4.14
N TYR A 145 -0.77 8.87 4.68
CA TYR A 145 -0.55 10.27 4.35
C TYR A 145 0.17 11.03 5.46
N GLY A 146 0.79 12.16 5.12
CA GLY A 146 1.40 13.10 6.06
C GLY A 146 2.92 13.10 6.05
N SER A 147 3.51 13.67 7.10
CA SER A 147 4.97 13.79 7.20
C SER A 147 5.62 12.44 7.47
N ARG A 148 6.71 12.17 6.78
CA ARG A 148 7.45 10.93 6.93
C ARG A 148 8.19 10.88 8.27
N THR A 149 7.73 10.01 9.17
CA THR A 149 8.35 9.76 10.47
C THR A 149 8.43 8.24 10.70
N ASN A 150 9.52 7.62 10.30
CA ASN A 150 9.69 6.19 10.43
C ASN A 150 11.07 5.88 11.04
N ILE A 151 11.19 4.79 11.79
CA ILE A 151 12.44 4.34 12.40
C ILE A 151 13.54 4.09 11.37
N TYR A 152 13.17 3.77 10.13
CA TYR A 152 14.09 3.57 9.01
C TYR A 152 14.35 4.84 8.19
N SER A 153 13.80 5.99 8.56
CA SER A 153 13.98 7.24 7.81
C SER A 153 15.44 7.64 7.64
N SER A 154 16.31 7.25 8.58
CA SER A 154 17.77 7.52 8.51
C SER A 154 18.45 6.85 7.32
N PHE A 155 18.00 5.70 6.87
CA PHE A 155 18.54 4.98 5.70
C PHE A 155 18.19 5.66 4.38
N PHE A 156 17.18 6.52 4.38
CA PHE A 156 16.64 7.18 3.19
C PHE A 156 16.80 8.71 3.23
N LYS A 157 17.67 9.24 4.09
CA LYS A 157 17.88 10.71 4.27
C LYS A 157 18.22 11.42 2.97
N ASN A 158 19.04 10.80 2.12
CA ASN A 158 19.51 11.40 0.89
C ASN A 158 18.42 11.55 -0.18
N MET A 159 17.26 10.89 -0.02
CA MET A 159 16.17 10.97 -0.99
C MET A 159 15.44 12.31 -0.97
N LYS A 160 15.58 13.10 0.10
CA LYS A 160 14.92 14.42 0.29
C LYS A 160 13.39 14.38 0.10
N ILE A 161 12.77 13.23 0.34
CA ILE A 161 11.31 13.05 0.29
C ILE A 161 10.74 13.30 1.69
N LYS A 162 9.84 14.28 1.82
CA LYS A 162 9.28 14.71 3.09
C LYS A 162 7.94 14.05 3.42
N GLN A 163 7.12 13.78 2.40
CA GLN A 163 5.79 13.20 2.57
C GLN A 163 5.84 11.68 2.48
N ILE A 164 5.09 11.01 3.36
CA ILE A 164 5.10 9.55 3.44
C ILE A 164 4.51 8.91 2.18
N GLU A 165 3.39 9.43 1.66
CA GLU A 165 2.77 8.95 0.43
C GLU A 165 3.69 9.08 -0.80
N ALA A 166 4.45 10.18 -0.89
CA ALA A 166 5.44 10.36 -1.96
C ALA A 166 6.61 9.39 -1.84
N PHE A 167 7.02 9.04 -0.61
CA PHE A 167 8.00 8.00 -0.38
C PHE A 167 7.49 6.63 -0.85
N PHE A 168 6.25 6.27 -0.49
CA PHE A 168 5.63 5.03 -0.94
C PHE A 168 5.54 4.98 -2.47
N MET A 169 5.12 6.06 -3.13
CA MET A 169 5.07 6.14 -4.59
C MET A 169 6.45 5.93 -5.23
N TYR A 170 7.45 6.70 -4.81
CA TYR A 170 8.78 6.64 -5.38
C TYR A 170 9.42 5.27 -5.21
N GLN A 171 9.35 4.68 -4.02
CA GLN A 171 9.91 3.37 -3.76
C GLN A 171 9.15 2.26 -4.50
N SER A 172 7.84 2.39 -4.61
CA SER A 172 7.00 1.46 -5.38
C SER A 172 7.36 1.47 -6.87
N LEU A 173 7.57 2.65 -7.45
CA LEU A 173 8.01 2.77 -8.84
C LEU A 173 9.34 2.06 -9.11
N ARG A 174 10.25 2.04 -8.13
CA ARG A 174 11.53 1.31 -8.24
C ARG A 174 11.35 -0.21 -8.21
N LEU A 175 10.25 -0.71 -7.66
CA LEU A 175 9.93 -2.15 -7.57
C LEU A 175 9.11 -2.65 -8.76
N LEU A 176 8.57 -1.77 -9.59
CA LEU A 176 7.86 -2.14 -10.80
C LEU A 176 8.83 -2.56 -11.92
N LYS A 177 8.39 -3.42 -12.83
CA LYS A 177 9.04 -3.64 -14.12
C LYS A 177 8.79 -2.45 -15.07
N PRO A 178 9.60 -2.24 -16.11
CA PRO A 178 9.24 -1.32 -17.20
C PRO A 178 7.84 -1.65 -17.75
N GLY A 179 7.01 -0.62 -17.93
CA GLY A 179 5.61 -0.77 -18.33
C GLY A 179 4.65 -1.18 -17.21
N GLY A 180 5.14 -1.48 -16.00
CA GLY A 180 4.31 -1.79 -14.83
C GLY A 180 3.52 -0.58 -14.33
N LEU A 181 2.44 -0.82 -13.62
CA LEU A 181 1.50 0.19 -13.15
C LEU A 181 1.60 0.44 -11.63
N LEU A 182 1.51 1.70 -11.24
CA LEU A 182 1.23 2.11 -9.88
C LEU A 182 -0.14 2.78 -9.86
N ILE A 183 -1.06 2.26 -9.03
CA ILE A 183 -2.39 2.84 -8.85
C ILE A 183 -2.61 3.06 -7.36
N PHE A 184 -2.54 4.31 -6.94
CA PHE A 184 -2.71 4.70 -5.55
C PHE A 184 -3.89 5.66 -5.36
N ILE A 185 -4.56 5.50 -4.22
CA ILE A 185 -5.34 6.59 -3.65
C ILE A 185 -4.33 7.54 -3.00
N THR A 186 -4.46 8.83 -3.25
CA THR A 186 -3.56 9.83 -2.68
C THR A 186 -4.33 11.08 -2.27
N SER A 187 -3.75 11.90 -1.41
CA SER A 187 -4.26 13.24 -1.16
C SER A 187 -4.28 14.04 -2.46
N SER A 188 -5.38 14.78 -2.71
CA SER A 188 -5.48 15.67 -3.87
C SER A 188 -4.42 16.76 -3.91
N SER A 189 -3.77 17.02 -2.78
CA SER A 189 -2.63 17.93 -2.70
C SER A 189 -1.45 17.47 -3.56
N PHE A 190 -1.31 16.17 -3.77
CA PHE A 190 -0.24 15.65 -4.63
C PHE A 190 -0.36 16.19 -6.07
N LEU A 191 -1.53 16.17 -6.68
CA LEU A 191 -1.72 16.68 -8.04
C LEU A 191 -1.79 18.20 -8.09
N ARG A 192 -2.49 18.82 -7.15
CA ARG A 192 -2.78 20.27 -7.15
C ARG A 192 -1.67 21.14 -6.63
N ASP A 193 -0.76 20.62 -5.87
CA ASP A 193 0.46 21.19 -5.30
C ASP A 193 0.64 22.72 -5.41
N GLN A 194 -0.35 23.47 -4.92
CA GLN A 194 -0.35 24.94 -4.96
C GLN A 194 0.84 25.56 -4.23
N ASN A 195 1.37 24.84 -3.22
CA ASN A 195 2.46 25.30 -2.39
C ASN A 195 3.83 24.68 -2.76
N ASN A 196 3.94 24.02 -3.90
CA ASN A 196 5.15 23.32 -4.34
C ASN A 196 5.70 22.28 -3.31
N THR A 197 4.83 21.73 -2.47
CA THR A 197 5.18 20.75 -1.45
C THR A 197 5.81 19.49 -2.05
N TYR A 198 5.31 19.08 -3.21
CA TYR A 198 5.72 17.85 -3.90
C TYR A 198 6.60 18.10 -5.15
N LYS A 199 7.10 19.31 -5.33
CA LYS A 199 7.88 19.66 -6.54
C LYS A 199 9.08 18.77 -6.76
N ASN A 200 9.87 18.51 -5.72
CA ASN A 200 11.06 17.66 -5.80
C ASN A 200 10.69 16.20 -6.02
N GLU A 201 9.65 15.71 -5.30
CA GLU A 201 9.15 14.36 -5.40
C GLU A 201 8.62 14.06 -6.80
N LYS A 202 7.83 14.96 -7.37
CA LYS A 202 7.33 14.84 -8.75
C LYS A 202 8.46 14.80 -9.76
N LYS A 203 9.48 15.66 -9.59
CA LYS A 203 10.66 15.66 -10.45
C LYS A 203 11.38 14.32 -10.40
N LEU A 204 11.64 13.79 -9.20
CA LEU A 204 12.28 12.48 -9.03
C LEU A 204 11.46 11.35 -9.68
N MET A 205 10.14 11.36 -9.50
CA MET A 205 9.26 10.33 -10.07
C MET A 205 9.18 10.44 -11.60
N SER A 206 9.20 11.64 -12.17
CA SER A 206 9.15 11.85 -13.63
C SER A 206 10.34 11.26 -14.39
N GLU A 207 11.45 11.04 -13.71
CA GLU A 207 12.61 10.36 -14.29
C GLU A 207 12.31 8.87 -14.55
N TYR A 208 11.47 8.24 -13.74
CA TYR A 208 11.19 6.81 -13.77
C TYR A 208 9.84 6.46 -14.38
N ALA A 209 8.89 7.40 -14.39
CA ALA A 209 7.52 7.11 -14.69
C ALA A 209 6.78 8.30 -15.31
N GLU A 210 5.61 8.02 -15.85
CA GLU A 210 4.66 9.02 -16.38
C GLU A 210 3.30 8.87 -15.71
N LEU A 211 2.62 9.99 -15.46
CA LEU A 211 1.23 10.00 -15.03
C LEU A 211 0.38 9.69 -16.27
N VAL A 212 -0.36 8.56 -16.21
CA VAL A 212 -1.24 8.14 -17.31
C VAL A 212 -2.62 8.76 -17.15
N ASP A 213 -3.16 8.72 -15.93
CA ASP A 213 -4.49 9.24 -15.63
C ASP A 213 -4.67 9.58 -14.16
N ALA A 214 -5.75 10.32 -13.86
CA ALA A 214 -6.12 10.66 -12.48
C ALA A 214 -7.63 10.89 -12.35
N TYR A 215 -8.21 10.36 -11.28
CA TYR A 215 -9.65 10.43 -11.02
C TYR A 215 -9.92 11.11 -9.69
N ARG A 216 -10.73 12.18 -9.70
CA ARG A 216 -11.22 12.80 -8.47
C ARG A 216 -12.21 11.88 -7.80
N MET A 217 -11.97 11.59 -6.51
CA MET A 217 -12.89 10.77 -5.74
C MET A 217 -13.96 11.63 -5.03
N PRO A 218 -15.19 11.11 -4.90
CA PRO A 218 -16.14 11.66 -3.96
C PRO A 218 -15.63 11.46 -2.52
N LYS A 219 -16.29 12.08 -1.54
CA LYS A 219 -15.94 11.86 -0.12
C LYS A 219 -16.36 10.44 0.30
N VAL A 220 -15.43 9.51 0.28
CA VAL A 220 -15.66 8.08 0.66
C VAL A 220 -15.15 7.74 2.05
N PHE A 221 -14.17 8.48 2.57
CA PHE A 221 -13.61 8.24 3.89
C PHE A 221 -14.34 9.07 4.95
N LYS A 222 -14.95 8.38 5.94
CA LYS A 222 -15.76 9.02 6.98
C LYS A 222 -14.95 9.91 7.92
N ASN A 223 -13.71 9.50 8.21
CA ASN A 223 -12.86 10.10 9.27
C ASN A 223 -11.91 11.18 8.75
N THR A 224 -12.06 11.63 7.51
CA THR A 224 -11.24 12.73 6.96
C THR A 224 -12.04 13.62 6.04
N SER A 225 -11.69 14.91 6.06
CA SER A 225 -12.15 15.89 5.07
C SER A 225 -11.17 16.10 3.93
N VAL A 226 -10.03 15.42 3.94
CA VAL A 226 -8.99 15.54 2.91
C VAL A 226 -9.54 15.01 1.58
N PRO A 227 -9.60 15.84 0.53
CA PRO A 227 -9.97 15.36 -0.80
C PRO A 227 -8.92 14.37 -1.30
N THR A 228 -9.38 13.31 -1.96
CA THR A 228 -8.51 12.25 -2.49
C THR A 228 -8.70 12.06 -3.98
N ASP A 229 -7.65 11.62 -4.64
CA ASP A 229 -7.61 11.26 -6.05
C ASP A 229 -7.06 9.82 -6.19
N ILE A 230 -7.54 9.10 -7.19
CA ILE A 230 -6.86 7.90 -7.69
C ILE A 230 -5.90 8.37 -8.77
N ILE A 231 -4.65 7.96 -8.69
CA ILE A 231 -3.63 8.23 -9.70
C ILE A 231 -3.19 6.94 -10.37
N VAL A 232 -3.01 6.99 -11.67
CA VAL A 232 -2.47 5.88 -12.49
C VAL A 232 -1.14 6.33 -13.07
N ILE A 233 -0.07 5.70 -12.63
CA ILE A 233 1.29 6.00 -13.06
C ILE A 233 1.87 4.75 -13.71
N LYS A 234 2.55 4.92 -14.85
CA LYS A 234 3.21 3.84 -15.57
C LYS A 234 4.72 4.02 -15.50
N ARG A 235 5.44 2.97 -15.13
CA ARG A 235 6.91 2.97 -15.17
C ARG A 235 7.41 2.97 -16.63
N LYS A 236 8.38 3.85 -16.92
CA LYS A 236 9.09 3.90 -18.19
C LYS A 236 9.98 2.67 -18.40
#